data_d8f539b940bf9624f6a05195f90590e6
#
_entry.id   d8f539b940bf9624f6a05195f90590e6
#
_cell.length_a   1.000
_cell.length_b   1.000
_cell.length_c   1.000
_cell.angle_alpha   90.00
_cell.angle_beta   90.00
_cell.angle_gamma   90.00
#
_symmetry.space_group_name_H-M   'P 1'
#
loop_
_entity.id
_entity.type
_entity.pdbx_description
1 polymer ?
#
loop_
_entity_poly.entity_id
_entity_poly.type
_entity_poly.pdbx_seq_one_letter_code
_entity_poly.pdbx_strand_id
1 'polypeptide(L)'
;LTGNKCIVDTFDRNFQFNVEHVSLAKKADCVMIAPASANIIGKIANGIADDMLTTTVMACKCKVMISPAMNTNMYDNPIVQDNIARLRRFGYEVIEPDSGYLACGDTGRGKMPSPESLLWYILKETAYEKDMKDIKLCVTAGPTREAIDPVRFISNNSTGKMGYAIARMAMLRGADVTLVSGKVDVPPVPFVNIINVI
;
A
#
# COMPACT_ATOMS: atom_id res chain seq x y z
N LEU A 1 -12.03 -8.67 -17.52
CA LEU A 1 -11.17 -9.37 -16.60
C LEU A 1 -11.90 -9.78 -15.32
N THR A 2 -12.61 -8.89 -14.63
CA THR A 2 -13.38 -9.20 -13.43
C THR A 2 -14.83 -9.61 -13.72
N GLY A 3 -15.34 -9.39 -14.91
CA GLY A 3 -16.75 -9.57 -15.28
C GLY A 3 -17.71 -8.52 -14.71
N ASN A 4 -17.22 -7.61 -13.88
CA ASN A 4 -18.01 -6.55 -13.28
C ASN A 4 -18.16 -5.37 -14.24
N LYS A 5 -19.35 -4.73 -14.23
CA LYS A 5 -19.60 -3.50 -14.99
C LYS A 5 -18.72 -2.37 -14.49
N CYS A 6 -18.05 -1.67 -15.40
CA CYS A 6 -17.38 -0.41 -15.09
C CYS A 6 -18.42 0.71 -15.03
N ILE A 7 -18.44 1.44 -13.91
CA ILE A 7 -19.39 2.51 -13.69
C ILE A 7 -18.65 3.84 -13.84
N VAL A 8 -19.11 4.68 -14.75
CA VAL A 8 -18.46 5.94 -15.11
C VAL A 8 -19.36 7.13 -14.78
N ASP A 9 -20.67 7.02 -15.04
CA ASP A 9 -21.62 8.12 -14.89
C ASP A 9 -22.41 7.99 -13.59
N THR A 10 -22.49 9.08 -12.85
CA THR A 10 -23.25 9.15 -11.59
C THR A 10 -24.77 9.12 -11.84
N PHE A 11 -25.23 9.50 -13.02
CA PHE A 11 -26.65 9.64 -13.38
C PHE A 11 -27.01 8.86 -14.66
N ASP A 12 -26.48 7.65 -14.84
CA ASP A 12 -26.84 6.77 -15.96
C ASP A 12 -28.35 6.47 -15.90
N ARG A 13 -29.08 6.79 -16.96
CA ARG A 13 -30.56 6.63 -17.04
C ARG A 13 -31.05 5.17 -17.07
N ASN A 14 -30.16 4.20 -17.22
CA ASN A 14 -30.47 2.77 -17.21
C ASN A 14 -30.42 2.15 -15.80
N PHE A 15 -30.55 2.95 -14.76
CA PHE A 15 -30.49 2.51 -13.37
C PHE A 15 -31.75 1.82 -12.87
N GLN A 16 -31.55 0.67 -12.26
CA GLN A 16 -32.47 0.12 -11.25
C GLN A 16 -32.28 0.90 -9.95
N PHE A 17 -33.36 1.24 -9.29
CA PHE A 17 -33.61 2.07 -8.10
C PHE A 17 -32.58 2.14 -6.95
N ASN A 18 -31.31 1.81 -7.12
CA ASN A 18 -30.27 1.93 -6.13
C ASN A 18 -29.28 3.04 -6.48
N VAL A 19 -29.03 3.92 -5.51
CA VAL A 19 -27.98 4.96 -5.62
C VAL A 19 -26.61 4.25 -5.64
N GLU A 20 -26.04 4.09 -6.83
CA GLU A 20 -24.94 3.15 -7.09
C GLU A 20 -23.66 3.47 -6.31
N HIS A 21 -23.28 4.74 -6.20
CA HIS A 21 -22.13 5.15 -5.40
C HIS A 21 -22.29 4.79 -3.90
N VAL A 22 -23.52 4.85 -3.36
CA VAL A 22 -23.81 4.43 -1.99
C VAL A 22 -23.74 2.90 -1.86
N SER A 23 -24.26 2.18 -2.87
CA SER A 23 -24.19 0.72 -2.90
C SER A 23 -22.75 0.21 -2.95
N LEU A 24 -21.92 0.81 -3.82
CA LEU A 24 -20.49 0.50 -3.91
C LEU A 24 -19.75 0.82 -2.62
N ALA A 25 -19.99 2.00 -2.05
CA ALA A 25 -19.37 2.41 -0.81
C ALA A 25 -19.70 1.48 0.38
N LYS A 26 -20.93 0.92 0.41
CA LYS A 26 -21.35 -0.04 1.44
C LYS A 26 -20.77 -1.45 1.24
N LYS A 27 -20.50 -1.84 0.00
CA LYS A 27 -19.95 -3.17 -0.34
C LYS A 27 -18.44 -3.25 -0.22
N ALA A 28 -17.75 -2.10 -0.25
CA ALA A 28 -16.30 -2.06 -0.27
C ALA A 28 -15.71 -2.38 1.10
N ASP A 29 -14.84 -3.37 1.18
CA ASP A 29 -13.97 -3.63 2.34
C ASP A 29 -12.79 -2.67 2.36
N CYS A 30 -12.30 -2.26 1.19
CA CYS A 30 -11.33 -1.18 1.00
C CYS A 30 -11.49 -0.56 -0.40
N VAL A 31 -10.96 0.64 -0.58
CA VAL A 31 -10.89 1.31 -1.88
C VAL A 31 -9.44 1.60 -2.23
N MET A 32 -9.02 1.25 -3.46
CA MET A 32 -7.72 1.60 -4.00
C MET A 32 -7.90 2.50 -5.22
N ILE A 33 -7.34 3.71 -5.17
CA ILE A 33 -7.30 4.63 -6.31
C ILE A 33 -5.91 4.54 -6.92
N ALA A 34 -5.79 3.82 -8.03
CA ALA A 34 -4.53 3.54 -8.70
C ALA A 34 -4.71 3.50 -10.23
N PRO A 35 -4.23 4.49 -10.98
CA PRO A 35 -3.48 5.68 -10.51
C PRO A 35 -4.39 6.80 -9.98
N ALA A 36 -3.85 7.64 -9.07
CA ALA A 36 -4.46 8.88 -8.64
C ALA A 36 -3.71 10.09 -9.24
N SER A 37 -4.38 10.84 -10.10
CA SER A 37 -3.85 12.09 -10.65
C SER A 37 -3.90 13.23 -9.63
N ALA A 38 -3.16 14.32 -9.87
CA ALA A 38 -3.24 15.53 -9.06
C ALA A 38 -4.67 16.09 -8.96
N ASN A 39 -5.47 15.95 -10.04
CA ASN A 39 -6.88 16.36 -10.05
C ASN A 39 -7.70 15.58 -9.02
N ILE A 40 -7.62 14.25 -9.02
CA ILE A 40 -8.35 13.38 -8.07
C ILE A 40 -7.91 13.66 -6.63
N ILE A 41 -6.60 13.78 -6.39
CA ILE A 41 -6.04 14.12 -5.08
C ILE A 41 -6.60 15.46 -4.61
N GLY A 42 -6.59 16.49 -5.47
CA GLY A 42 -7.13 17.82 -5.16
C GLY A 42 -8.63 17.80 -4.85
N LYS A 43 -9.42 17.08 -5.64
CA LYS A 43 -10.87 16.95 -5.43
C LYS A 43 -11.17 16.30 -4.07
N ILE A 44 -10.59 15.13 -3.79
CA ILE A 44 -10.86 14.40 -2.55
C ILE A 44 -10.38 15.20 -1.34
N ALA A 45 -9.20 15.83 -1.41
CA ALA A 45 -8.66 16.65 -0.31
C ALA A 45 -9.53 17.85 0.04
N ASN A 46 -10.32 18.37 -0.92
CA ASN A 46 -11.20 19.51 -0.72
C ASN A 46 -12.70 19.14 -0.69
N GLY A 47 -13.03 17.82 -0.64
CA GLY A 47 -14.42 17.36 -0.53
C GLY A 47 -15.27 17.58 -1.79
N ILE A 48 -14.63 17.69 -2.96
CA ILE A 48 -15.34 17.84 -4.24
C ILE A 48 -15.77 16.46 -4.73
N ALA A 49 -17.06 16.29 -4.94
CA ALA A 49 -17.71 15.04 -5.34
C ALA A 49 -18.57 15.28 -6.60
N ASP A 50 -17.91 15.59 -7.70
CA ASP A 50 -18.54 15.98 -8.97
C ASP A 50 -18.51 14.86 -10.04
N ASP A 51 -17.95 13.70 -9.68
CA ASP A 51 -17.90 12.50 -10.53
C ASP A 51 -18.18 11.24 -9.69
N MET A 52 -18.38 10.10 -10.38
CA MET A 52 -18.74 8.83 -9.75
C MET A 52 -17.69 8.35 -8.77
N LEU A 53 -16.39 8.51 -9.08
CA LEU A 53 -15.29 8.10 -8.21
C LEU A 53 -15.27 8.93 -6.92
N THR A 54 -15.25 10.25 -7.05
CA THR A 54 -15.15 11.15 -5.89
C THR A 54 -16.39 11.08 -5.01
N THR A 55 -17.58 10.93 -5.60
CA THR A 55 -18.84 10.72 -4.86
C THR A 55 -18.82 9.39 -4.09
N THR A 56 -18.35 8.31 -4.71
CA THR A 56 -18.22 7.00 -4.04
C THR A 56 -17.25 7.08 -2.86
N VAL A 57 -16.06 7.67 -3.08
CA VAL A 57 -15.03 7.81 -2.04
C VAL A 57 -15.56 8.62 -0.84
N MET A 58 -16.30 9.69 -1.07
CA MET A 58 -16.91 10.50 -0.01
C MET A 58 -17.97 9.74 0.79
N ALA A 59 -18.61 8.72 0.19
CA ALA A 59 -19.60 7.87 0.85
C ALA A 59 -18.97 6.66 1.59
N CYS A 60 -17.68 6.34 1.34
CA CYS A 60 -17.01 5.20 1.93
C CYS A 60 -16.70 5.40 3.42
N LYS A 61 -16.88 4.31 4.19
CA LYS A 61 -16.44 4.21 5.59
C LYS A 61 -15.22 3.29 5.76
N CYS A 62 -14.91 2.51 4.73
CA CYS A 62 -13.76 1.62 4.71
C CYS A 62 -12.45 2.38 4.46
N LYS A 63 -11.33 1.69 4.59
CA LYS A 63 -10.00 2.23 4.30
C LYS A 63 -9.90 2.64 2.83
N VAL A 64 -9.46 3.86 2.58
CA VAL A 64 -9.18 4.37 1.23
C VAL A 64 -7.67 4.56 1.07
N MET A 65 -7.13 3.91 0.04
CA MET A 65 -5.72 3.96 -0.34
C MET A 65 -5.58 4.71 -1.66
N ILE A 66 -4.62 5.61 -1.73
CA ILE A 66 -4.42 6.51 -2.87
C ILE A 66 -2.99 6.32 -3.37
N SER A 67 -2.83 5.89 -4.62
CA SER A 67 -1.54 5.73 -5.27
C SER A 67 -1.32 6.85 -6.28
N PRO A 68 -0.59 7.92 -5.92
CA PRO A 68 -0.28 9.03 -6.82
C PRO A 68 0.48 8.56 -8.06
N ALA A 69 0.09 9.11 -9.23
CA ALA A 69 0.85 8.92 -10.46
C ALA A 69 0.75 10.20 -11.30
N MET A 70 1.86 10.88 -11.49
CA MET A 70 1.94 12.14 -12.23
C MET A 70 3.39 12.50 -12.56
N ASN A 71 3.57 13.53 -13.40
CA ASN A 71 4.90 14.11 -13.63
C ASN A 71 5.55 14.59 -12.33
N THR A 72 6.86 14.50 -12.23
CA THR A 72 7.65 14.86 -11.03
C THR A 72 7.37 16.29 -10.55
N ASN A 73 7.33 17.27 -11.47
CA ASN A 73 7.06 18.65 -11.11
C ASN A 73 5.65 18.86 -10.57
N MET A 74 4.68 18.07 -11.05
CA MET A 74 3.32 18.06 -10.50
C MET A 74 3.31 17.43 -9.10
N TYR A 75 4.02 16.32 -8.91
CA TYR A 75 4.10 15.66 -7.61
C TYR A 75 4.79 16.55 -6.56
N ASP A 76 5.89 17.20 -6.92
CA ASP A 76 6.65 18.08 -6.02
C ASP A 76 6.02 19.47 -5.86
N ASN A 77 4.92 19.76 -6.58
CA ASN A 77 4.22 21.04 -6.45
C ASN A 77 3.69 21.21 -5.02
N PRO A 78 3.97 22.35 -4.35
CA PRO A 78 3.55 22.59 -2.97
C PRO A 78 2.05 22.41 -2.72
N ILE A 79 1.20 22.76 -3.68
CA ILE A 79 -0.27 22.59 -3.56
C ILE A 79 -0.62 21.10 -3.54
N VAL A 80 0.03 20.30 -4.38
CA VAL A 80 -0.21 18.83 -4.42
C VAL A 80 0.29 18.19 -3.13
N GLN A 81 1.46 18.59 -2.63
CA GLN A 81 2.01 18.09 -1.37
C GLN A 81 1.13 18.48 -0.17
N ASP A 82 0.58 19.69 -0.13
CA ASP A 82 -0.38 20.10 0.91
C ASP A 82 -1.68 19.26 0.84
N ASN A 83 -2.21 19.02 -0.35
CA ASN A 83 -3.37 18.14 -0.52
C ASN A 83 -3.08 16.71 -0.05
N ILE A 84 -1.91 16.17 -0.34
CA ILE A 84 -1.47 14.84 0.14
C ILE A 84 -1.38 14.83 1.67
N ALA A 85 -0.76 15.84 2.27
CA ALA A 85 -0.67 15.97 3.73
C ALA A 85 -2.06 16.08 4.38
N ARG A 86 -2.98 16.82 3.75
CA ARG A 86 -4.37 16.94 4.19
C ARG A 86 -5.09 15.59 4.14
N LEU A 87 -4.94 14.82 3.08
CA LEU A 87 -5.52 13.49 2.96
C LEU A 87 -5.01 12.55 4.05
N ARG A 88 -3.70 12.53 4.31
CA ARG A 88 -3.10 11.74 5.40
C ARG A 88 -3.68 12.11 6.77
N ARG A 89 -3.84 13.41 7.03
CA ARG A 89 -4.47 13.92 8.27
C ARG A 89 -5.92 13.45 8.45
N PHE A 90 -6.64 13.27 7.36
CA PHE A 90 -8.01 12.74 7.38
C PHE A 90 -8.09 11.20 7.38
N GLY A 91 -6.94 10.50 7.49
CA GLY A 91 -6.89 9.05 7.63
C GLY A 91 -6.84 8.27 6.32
N TYR A 92 -6.71 8.96 5.17
CA TYR A 92 -6.42 8.30 3.90
C TYR A 92 -4.98 7.78 3.88
N GLU A 93 -4.77 6.59 3.32
CA GLU A 93 -3.45 6.05 3.12
C GLU A 93 -2.90 6.47 1.75
N VAL A 94 -2.01 7.45 1.74
CA VAL A 94 -1.36 7.88 0.51
C VAL A 94 -0.04 7.13 0.35
N ILE A 95 -0.01 6.27 -0.66
CA ILE A 95 1.14 5.42 -1.00
C ILE A 95 2.20 6.29 -1.67
N GLU A 96 3.45 6.15 -1.22
CA GLU A 96 4.56 6.88 -1.86
C GLU A 96 4.76 6.36 -3.29
N PRO A 97 4.86 7.26 -4.28
CA PRO A 97 5.19 6.85 -5.64
C PRO A 97 6.64 6.38 -5.75
N ASP A 98 6.86 5.44 -6.66
CA ASP A 98 8.20 5.01 -7.02
C ASP A 98 8.93 6.11 -7.80
N SER A 99 10.27 5.98 -7.83
CA SER A 99 11.13 6.77 -8.70
C SER A 99 11.48 5.95 -9.93
N GLY A 100 11.55 6.59 -11.10
CA GLY A 100 11.94 5.92 -12.33
C GLY A 100 11.54 6.69 -13.58
N TYR A 101 11.58 5.99 -14.71
CA TYR A 101 11.16 6.53 -15.99
C TYR A 101 9.65 6.72 -16.02
N LEU A 102 9.21 7.93 -16.35
CA LEU A 102 7.82 8.35 -16.42
C LEU A 102 7.30 8.33 -17.86
N ALA A 103 5.99 8.24 -18.05
CA ALA A 103 5.36 8.24 -19.36
C ALA A 103 5.63 9.53 -20.18
N CYS A 104 5.97 10.62 -19.52
CA CYS A 104 6.35 11.89 -20.16
C CYS A 104 7.82 11.94 -20.66
N GLY A 105 8.60 10.86 -20.45
CA GLY A 105 10.01 10.81 -20.84
C GLY A 105 11.00 11.28 -19.77
N ASP A 106 10.53 11.83 -18.66
CA ASP A 106 11.36 12.27 -17.55
C ASP A 106 11.70 11.11 -16.61
N THR A 107 12.75 11.29 -15.82
CA THR A 107 13.10 10.37 -14.72
C THR A 107 12.97 11.11 -13.40
N GLY A 108 12.20 10.52 -12.47
CA GLY A 108 12.00 11.14 -11.17
C GLY A 108 10.91 10.46 -10.34
N ARG A 109 10.47 11.14 -9.27
CA ARG A 109 9.36 10.69 -8.41
C ARG A 109 8.03 10.93 -9.11
N GLY A 110 7.07 10.04 -8.91
CA GLY A 110 5.72 10.19 -9.47
C GLY A 110 5.25 8.99 -10.27
N LYS A 111 6.03 7.91 -10.32
CA LYS A 111 5.65 6.64 -10.93
C LYS A 111 4.77 5.85 -9.97
N MET A 112 3.63 5.33 -10.46
CA MET A 112 2.81 4.41 -9.69
C MET A 112 3.65 3.16 -9.31
N PRO A 113 3.63 2.71 -8.03
CA PRO A 113 4.24 1.45 -7.63
C PRO A 113 3.72 0.27 -8.46
N SER A 114 4.48 -0.84 -8.46
CA SER A 114 4.08 -2.03 -9.20
C SER A 114 2.74 -2.58 -8.70
N PRO A 115 1.95 -3.27 -9.55
CA PRO A 115 0.71 -3.91 -9.12
C PRO A 115 0.91 -4.87 -7.95
N GLU A 116 2.04 -5.56 -7.88
CA GLU A 116 2.41 -6.45 -6.80
C GLU A 116 2.59 -5.68 -5.48
N SER A 117 3.24 -4.52 -5.54
CA SER A 117 3.40 -3.63 -4.38
C SER A 117 2.04 -3.12 -3.89
N LEU A 118 1.18 -2.69 -4.81
CA LEU A 118 -0.18 -2.22 -4.46
C LEU A 118 -1.04 -3.35 -3.87
N LEU A 119 -0.89 -4.57 -4.38
CA LEU A 119 -1.58 -5.74 -3.83
C LEU A 119 -1.22 -5.96 -2.35
N TRP A 120 0.03 -5.74 -1.95
CA TRP A 120 0.43 -5.87 -0.55
C TRP A 120 -0.29 -4.88 0.37
N TYR A 121 -0.59 -3.66 -0.08
CA TYR A 121 -1.41 -2.70 0.68
C TYR A 121 -2.83 -3.23 0.88
N ILE A 122 -3.43 -3.80 -0.17
CA ILE A 122 -4.77 -4.40 -0.09
C ILE A 122 -4.75 -5.60 0.87
N LEU A 123 -3.81 -6.53 0.71
CA LEU A 123 -3.69 -7.71 1.56
C LEU A 123 -3.44 -7.35 3.03
N LYS A 124 -2.61 -6.32 3.27
CA LYS A 124 -2.38 -5.80 4.62
C LYS A 124 -3.68 -5.36 5.27
N GLU A 125 -4.66 -4.85 4.52
CA GLU A 125 -5.94 -4.40 5.08
C GLU A 125 -6.97 -5.53 5.18
N THR A 126 -7.06 -6.39 4.15
CA THR A 126 -8.23 -7.28 3.96
C THR A 126 -7.96 -8.76 4.21
N ALA A 127 -6.69 -9.21 4.18
CA ALA A 127 -6.40 -10.65 4.13
C ALA A 127 -6.78 -11.41 5.41
N TYR A 128 -6.65 -10.78 6.58
CA TYR A 128 -6.89 -11.41 7.87
C TYR A 128 -7.51 -10.42 8.86
N GLU A 129 -8.21 -10.96 9.86
CA GLU A 129 -8.62 -10.21 11.04
C GLU A 129 -7.40 -9.61 11.77
N LYS A 130 -7.52 -8.39 12.30
CA LYS A 130 -6.42 -7.67 12.96
C LYS A 130 -6.34 -8.00 14.45
N ASP A 131 -6.35 -9.29 14.76
CA ASP A 131 -6.30 -9.83 16.11
C ASP A 131 -4.95 -9.68 16.81
N MET A 132 -3.90 -9.29 16.05
CA MET A 132 -2.58 -8.92 16.60
C MET A 132 -2.33 -7.40 16.59
N LYS A 133 -3.38 -6.59 16.44
CA LYS A 133 -3.25 -5.14 16.54
C LYS A 133 -2.64 -4.74 17.88
N ASP A 134 -1.76 -3.74 17.86
CA ASP A 134 -1.03 -3.22 19.02
C ASP A 134 0.01 -4.19 19.65
N ILE A 135 0.21 -5.38 19.06
CA ILE A 135 1.26 -6.31 19.45
C ILE A 135 2.57 -5.96 18.74
N LYS A 136 3.63 -5.79 19.51
CA LYS A 136 5.00 -5.67 19.00
C LYS A 136 5.67 -7.04 19.02
N LEU A 137 6.06 -7.52 17.83
CA LEU A 137 6.65 -8.85 17.68
C LEU A 137 8.08 -8.73 17.14
N CYS A 138 9.03 -9.30 17.86
CA CYS A 138 10.38 -9.50 17.34
C CYS A 138 10.55 -10.95 16.88
N VAL A 139 10.96 -11.12 15.63
CA VAL A 139 11.20 -12.43 15.01
C VAL A 139 12.68 -12.52 14.62
N THR A 140 13.32 -13.63 14.92
CA THR A 140 14.67 -13.92 14.39
C THR A 140 14.60 -14.89 13.24
N ALA A 141 15.42 -14.70 12.20
CA ALA A 141 15.42 -15.55 11.02
C ALA A 141 16.82 -15.66 10.38
N GLY A 142 17.04 -16.76 9.73
CA GLY A 142 18.29 -17.03 9.01
C GLY A 142 19.44 -17.51 9.89
N PRO A 143 20.58 -17.79 9.26
CA PRO A 143 21.77 -18.25 9.94
C PRO A 143 22.51 -17.07 10.60
N THR A 144 23.12 -17.35 11.73
CA THR A 144 24.18 -16.50 12.29
C THR A 144 25.54 -16.98 11.80
N ARG A 145 26.55 -16.11 11.81
CA ARG A 145 27.92 -16.42 11.44
C ARG A 145 28.86 -16.02 12.57
N GLU A 146 29.78 -16.90 12.89
CA GLU A 146 30.87 -16.64 13.82
C GLU A 146 32.20 -16.74 13.08
N ALA A 147 32.95 -15.65 13.00
CA ALA A 147 34.20 -15.61 12.26
C ALA A 147 35.28 -16.40 12.98
N ILE A 148 35.96 -17.32 12.26
CA ILE A 148 37.16 -17.99 12.74
C ILE A 148 38.38 -17.14 12.39
N ASP A 149 38.41 -16.60 11.16
CA ASP A 149 39.42 -15.70 10.63
C ASP A 149 38.79 -14.78 9.56
N PRO A 150 39.53 -13.87 8.92
CA PRO A 150 38.95 -12.97 7.91
C PRO A 150 38.24 -13.64 6.73
N VAL A 151 38.49 -14.95 6.52
CA VAL A 151 37.96 -15.69 5.35
C VAL A 151 36.92 -16.74 5.77
N ARG A 152 37.16 -17.45 6.89
CA ARG A 152 36.37 -18.59 7.35
C ARG A 152 35.46 -18.24 8.48
N PHE A 153 34.26 -18.85 8.50
CA PHE A 153 33.27 -18.68 9.57
C PHE A 153 32.52 -20.00 9.80
N ILE A 154 31.99 -20.14 11.01
CA ILE A 154 31.02 -21.17 11.38
C ILE A 154 29.64 -20.62 11.17
N SER A 155 28.72 -21.42 10.62
CA SER A 155 27.34 -21.08 10.39
C SER A 155 26.45 -22.33 10.47
N ASN A 156 25.14 -22.13 10.35
CA ASN A 156 24.16 -23.21 10.27
C ASN A 156 23.39 -23.17 8.94
N ASN A 157 22.61 -24.22 8.66
CA ASN A 157 21.86 -24.37 7.40
C ASN A 157 20.49 -23.69 7.42
N SER A 158 20.22 -22.73 8.31
CA SER A 158 18.94 -22.04 8.35
C SER A 158 18.73 -21.23 7.07
N THR A 159 17.58 -21.45 6.42
CA THR A 159 17.19 -20.69 5.21
C THR A 159 16.43 -19.41 5.53
N GLY A 160 16.04 -19.20 6.78
CA GLY A 160 15.22 -18.06 7.21
C GLY A 160 13.72 -18.15 6.83
N LYS A 161 13.31 -19.07 5.98
CA LYS A 161 11.95 -19.16 5.42
C LYS A 161 10.85 -19.15 6.49
N MET A 162 11.04 -19.89 7.59
CA MET A 162 10.04 -19.96 8.67
C MET A 162 9.88 -18.60 9.36
N GLY A 163 10.98 -17.94 9.77
CA GLY A 163 10.91 -16.63 10.41
C GLY A 163 10.29 -15.56 9.52
N TYR A 164 10.63 -15.55 8.22
CA TYR A 164 10.01 -14.67 7.24
C TYR A 164 8.50 -14.94 7.07
N ALA A 165 8.07 -16.21 7.09
CA ALA A 165 6.66 -16.56 7.02
C ALA A 165 5.90 -16.11 8.29
N ILE A 166 6.49 -16.30 9.49
CA ILE A 166 5.93 -15.83 10.76
C ILE A 166 5.79 -14.30 10.74
N ALA A 167 6.84 -13.58 10.37
CA ALA A 167 6.83 -12.11 10.27
C ALA A 167 5.75 -11.62 9.32
N ARG A 168 5.60 -12.26 8.16
CA ARG A 168 4.55 -11.95 7.18
C ARG A 168 3.16 -12.15 7.74
N MET A 169 2.89 -13.29 8.38
CA MET A 169 1.59 -13.58 8.95
C MET A 169 1.23 -12.64 10.08
N ALA A 170 2.18 -12.34 10.95
CA ALA A 170 1.98 -11.40 12.05
C ALA A 170 1.66 -9.98 11.53
N MET A 171 2.39 -9.51 10.52
CA MET A 171 2.14 -8.22 9.86
C MET A 171 0.75 -8.17 9.23
N LEU A 172 0.32 -9.23 8.51
CA LEU A 172 -1.01 -9.30 7.91
C LEU A 172 -2.13 -9.33 8.96
N ARG A 173 -1.86 -9.84 10.16
CA ARG A 173 -2.77 -9.82 11.33
C ARG A 173 -2.68 -8.54 12.16
N GLY A 174 -1.89 -7.56 11.72
CA GLY A 174 -1.85 -6.21 12.30
C GLY A 174 -0.75 -5.95 13.33
N ALA A 175 0.17 -6.89 13.57
CA ALA A 175 1.28 -6.68 14.49
C ALA A 175 2.31 -5.69 13.93
N ASP A 176 2.97 -4.95 14.84
CA ASP A 176 4.19 -4.20 14.56
C ASP A 176 5.39 -5.15 14.66
N VAL A 177 5.95 -5.51 13.50
CA VAL A 177 6.94 -6.59 13.39
C VAL A 177 8.33 -6.05 13.13
N THR A 178 9.28 -6.45 13.97
CA THR A 178 10.71 -6.32 13.73
C THR A 178 11.30 -7.69 13.44
N LEU A 179 11.92 -7.85 12.26
CA LEU A 179 12.58 -9.07 11.81
C LEU A 179 14.10 -8.89 11.89
N VAL A 180 14.74 -9.60 12.81
CA VAL A 180 16.21 -9.66 12.90
C VAL A 180 16.69 -10.81 12.03
N SER A 181 17.36 -10.51 10.92
CA SER A 181 17.69 -11.48 9.89
C SER A 181 19.19 -11.64 9.68
N GLY A 182 19.66 -12.88 9.74
CA GLY A 182 20.91 -13.25 9.12
C GLY A 182 20.84 -13.21 7.59
N LYS A 183 21.95 -13.47 6.90
CA LYS A 183 21.98 -13.44 5.43
C LYS A 183 21.15 -14.58 4.85
N VAL A 184 20.09 -14.26 4.13
CA VAL A 184 19.16 -15.21 3.48
C VAL A 184 18.84 -14.79 2.05
N ASP A 185 18.37 -15.73 1.23
CA ASP A 185 17.89 -15.51 -0.13
C ASP A 185 16.35 -15.43 -0.20
N VAL A 186 15.72 -14.99 0.90
CA VAL A 186 14.26 -14.80 0.96
C VAL A 186 13.95 -13.34 0.66
N PRO A 187 12.97 -13.05 -0.21
CA PRO A 187 12.54 -11.68 -0.47
C PRO A 187 12.08 -10.97 0.81
N PRO A 188 12.37 -9.67 0.97
CA PRO A 188 11.94 -8.91 2.13
C PRO A 188 10.42 -8.92 2.28
N VAL A 189 9.94 -8.98 3.52
CA VAL A 189 8.51 -8.87 3.82
C VAL A 189 8.12 -7.39 3.83
N PRO A 190 7.15 -6.95 3.02
CA PRO A 190 6.68 -5.57 3.04
C PRO A 190 6.16 -5.16 4.42
N PHE A 191 6.29 -3.89 4.77
CA PHE A 191 5.79 -3.30 6.03
C PHE A 191 6.40 -3.88 7.32
N VAL A 192 7.46 -4.64 7.22
CA VAL A 192 8.21 -5.19 8.36
C VAL A 192 9.54 -4.44 8.49
N ASN A 193 9.87 -4.04 9.71
CA ASN A 193 11.19 -3.47 10.00
C ASN A 193 12.25 -4.57 10.00
N ILE A 194 13.16 -4.59 9.02
CA ILE A 194 14.17 -5.64 8.89
C ILE A 194 15.51 -5.10 9.37
N ILE A 195 16.07 -5.76 10.38
CA ILE A 195 17.42 -5.50 10.90
C ILE A 195 18.33 -6.66 10.46
N ASN A 196 19.26 -6.36 9.58
CA ASN A 196 20.22 -7.35 9.12
C ASN A 196 21.38 -7.50 10.12
N VAL A 197 21.71 -8.74 10.44
CA VAL A 197 22.81 -9.11 11.32
C VAL A 197 23.75 -10.09 10.59
N ILE A 198 24.99 -10.19 11.08
CA ILE A 198 26.02 -11.07 10.51
C ILE A 198 26.03 -12.40 11.24
#